data_ca99349e8604d5b23d591b4508f65bd5
#
_entry.id   ca99349e8604d5b23d591b4508f65bd5
#
_cell.length_a   1.000
_cell.length_b   1.000
_cell.length_c   1.000
_cell.angle_alpha   90.00
_cell.angle_beta   90.00
_cell.angle_gamma   90.00
#
_symmetry.space_group_name_H-M   'P 1'
#
loop_
_entity.id
_entity.type
_entity.pdbx_description
1 polymer ?
#
loop_
_entity_poly.entity_id
_entity_poly.type
_entity_poly.pdbx_seq_one_letter_code
_entity_poly.pdbx_strand_id
1 'polypeptide(L)'
;MRMEEIPVPEVGPLDVLVLVMAAGVNFNGVWAARGKPVSTLKMHPEQDIHIRGSDASGIVWKVGSAVKRWKVGDEVVLHCNQSCGECPSCNGEDPLACGYQKIWGYETNWGSFAQFCVAQSQQLLPKPKHLSWEAAASYGLTFFTAYRMLLGRANMQPGDNVLV
;
A
#
# COMPACT_ATOMS: atom_id res chain seq x y z
N MET A 1 9.65 13.06 -12.84
CA MET A 1 9.56 11.58 -12.89
C MET A 1 10.14 11.13 -14.20
N ARG A 2 10.93 10.08 -14.20
CA ARG A 2 11.46 9.41 -15.39
C ARG A 2 11.27 7.91 -15.24
N MET A 3 11.22 7.18 -16.34
CA MET A 3 11.24 5.72 -16.33
C MET A 3 12.70 5.27 -16.32
N GLU A 4 13.00 4.30 -15.47
CA GLU A 4 14.33 3.72 -15.31
C GLU A 4 14.21 2.21 -15.15
N GLU A 5 15.22 1.51 -15.65
CA GLU A 5 15.38 0.09 -15.35
C GLU A 5 16.21 -0.05 -14.08
N ILE A 6 15.66 -0.78 -13.13
CA ILE A 6 16.30 -1.05 -11.84
C ILE A 6 16.22 -2.55 -11.54
N PRO A 7 17.11 -3.08 -10.70
CA PRO A 7 16.99 -4.45 -10.22
C PRO A 7 15.64 -4.69 -9.53
N VAL A 8 15.08 -5.88 -9.71
CA VAL A 8 13.88 -6.29 -8.96
C VAL A 8 14.21 -6.30 -7.47
N PRO A 9 13.38 -5.68 -6.61
CA PRO A 9 13.64 -5.64 -5.17
C PRO A 9 13.76 -7.03 -4.54
N GLU A 10 14.65 -7.15 -3.57
CA GLU A 10 14.73 -8.36 -2.76
C GLU A 10 13.50 -8.54 -1.88
N VAL A 11 13.12 -9.81 -1.65
CA VAL A 11 11.94 -10.16 -0.87
C VAL A 11 12.40 -10.59 0.53
N GLY A 12 12.03 -9.82 1.53
CA GLY A 12 12.25 -10.16 2.94
C GLY A 12 11.43 -11.40 3.36
N PRO A 13 11.75 -11.99 4.52
CA PRO A 13 11.10 -13.22 4.99
C PRO A 13 9.57 -13.12 5.11
N LEU A 14 9.04 -11.96 5.48
CA LEU A 14 7.60 -11.69 5.66
C LEU A 14 6.97 -10.90 4.49
N ASP A 15 7.74 -10.62 3.45
CA ASP A 15 7.31 -9.80 2.32
C ASP A 15 6.84 -10.66 1.15
N VAL A 16 6.13 -10.00 0.24
CA VAL A 16 5.62 -10.57 -0.99
C VAL A 16 6.03 -9.68 -2.16
N LEU A 17 6.58 -10.26 -3.20
CA LEU A 17 6.79 -9.60 -4.48
C LEU A 17 5.53 -9.75 -5.32
N VAL A 18 5.00 -8.65 -5.79
CA VAL A 18 3.78 -8.60 -6.60
C VAL A 18 4.12 -8.08 -7.98
N LEU A 19 3.71 -8.80 -9.02
CA LEU A 19 3.64 -8.31 -10.40
C LEU A 19 2.46 -7.34 -10.48
N VAL A 20 2.73 -6.06 -10.70
CA VAL A 20 1.70 -5.01 -10.72
C VAL A 20 0.94 -5.09 -12.04
N MET A 21 -0.38 -5.32 -11.96
CA MET A 21 -1.29 -5.32 -13.10
C MET A 21 -1.92 -3.96 -13.33
N ALA A 22 -2.21 -3.24 -12.23
CA ALA A 22 -2.65 -1.85 -12.26
C ALA A 22 -2.19 -1.13 -10.99
N ALA A 23 -1.94 0.17 -11.10
CA ALA A 23 -1.58 1.05 -10.00
C ALA A 23 -2.50 2.28 -9.97
N GLY A 24 -3.07 2.57 -8.80
CA GLY A 24 -3.94 3.73 -8.61
C GLY A 24 -3.14 5.02 -8.45
N VAL A 25 -3.61 6.09 -9.09
CA VAL A 25 -3.01 7.42 -8.96
C VAL A 25 -3.76 8.21 -7.90
N ASN A 26 -3.07 8.55 -6.82
CA ASN A 26 -3.57 9.34 -5.72
C ASN A 26 -2.85 10.67 -5.58
N PHE A 27 -3.48 11.64 -4.92
CA PHE A 27 -2.90 12.95 -4.71
C PHE A 27 -1.66 12.92 -3.81
N ASN A 28 -1.53 11.91 -2.94
CA ASN A 28 -0.31 11.69 -2.15
C ASN A 28 0.92 11.46 -3.06
N GLY A 29 0.75 10.81 -4.20
CA GLY A 29 1.81 10.69 -5.21
C GLY A 29 2.28 12.04 -5.78
N VAL A 30 1.35 12.99 -5.93
CA VAL A 30 1.64 14.37 -6.34
C VAL A 30 2.41 15.10 -5.23
N TRP A 31 2.00 14.94 -3.97
CA TRP A 31 2.71 15.52 -2.83
C TRP A 31 4.12 14.96 -2.68
N ALA A 32 4.27 13.65 -2.78
CA ALA A 32 5.58 12.98 -2.78
C ALA A 32 6.48 13.53 -3.90
N ALA A 33 5.90 13.74 -5.12
CA ALA A 33 6.60 14.31 -6.25
C ALA A 33 7.11 15.73 -5.99
N ARG A 34 6.33 16.52 -5.26
CA ARG A 34 6.66 17.90 -4.90
C ARG A 34 7.52 18.01 -3.65
N GLY A 35 7.77 16.92 -2.95
CA GLY A 35 8.45 16.90 -1.65
C GLY A 35 7.69 17.65 -0.55
N LYS A 36 6.36 17.62 -0.58
CA LYS A 36 5.48 18.30 0.38
C LYS A 36 4.44 17.34 0.95
N PRO A 37 4.04 17.48 2.22
CA PRO A 37 4.63 18.37 3.24
C PRO A 37 6.04 17.96 3.63
N VAL A 38 6.43 16.69 3.36
CA VAL A 38 7.76 16.13 3.68
C VAL A 38 8.39 15.57 2.40
N SER A 39 9.67 15.80 2.22
CA SER A 39 10.44 15.23 1.11
C SER A 39 10.90 13.83 1.48
N THR A 40 10.45 12.83 0.73
CA THR A 40 10.86 11.44 0.88
C THR A 40 12.36 11.25 0.68
N LEU A 41 12.98 11.99 -0.26
CA LEU A 41 14.43 12.00 -0.45
C LEU A 41 15.21 12.55 0.76
N LYS A 42 14.59 13.43 1.56
CA LYS A 42 15.18 13.91 2.81
C LYS A 42 14.99 12.93 3.96
N MET A 43 13.94 12.13 3.92
CA MET A 43 13.69 11.06 4.91
C MET A 43 14.64 9.88 4.73
N HIS A 44 15.06 9.64 3.50
CA HIS A 44 15.93 8.52 3.11
C HIS A 44 17.09 9.01 2.25
N PRO A 45 18.01 9.81 2.84
CA PRO A 45 19.11 10.42 2.08
C PRO A 45 20.11 9.40 1.51
N GLU A 46 20.09 8.18 2.03
CA GLU A 46 20.91 7.06 1.58
C GLU A 46 20.39 6.39 0.31
N GLN A 47 19.23 6.80 -0.19
CA GLN A 47 18.57 6.15 -1.33
C GLN A 47 18.38 7.14 -2.47
N ASP A 48 18.94 6.81 -3.62
CA ASP A 48 18.85 7.61 -4.85
C ASP A 48 17.55 7.40 -5.61
N ILE A 49 16.78 6.34 -5.27
CA ILE A 49 15.58 5.94 -5.99
C ILE A 49 14.37 5.99 -5.05
N HIS A 50 13.31 6.63 -5.53
CA HIS A 50 12.00 6.58 -4.89
C HIS A 50 10.92 6.24 -5.92
N ILE A 51 10.38 5.02 -5.83
CA ILE A 51 9.23 4.57 -6.61
C ILE A 51 7.96 4.95 -5.85
N ARG A 52 7.14 5.75 -6.47
CA ARG A 52 5.87 6.22 -5.90
C ARG A 52 4.74 5.25 -6.16
N GLY A 53 3.56 5.59 -5.64
CA GLY A 53 2.34 4.81 -5.77
C GLY A 53 2.03 4.02 -4.50
N SER A 54 0.83 4.25 -3.96
CA SER A 54 0.38 3.66 -2.69
C SER A 54 -0.79 2.70 -2.88
N ASP A 55 -1.23 2.51 -4.12
CA ASP A 55 -2.31 1.59 -4.48
C ASP A 55 -1.88 0.70 -5.63
N ALA A 56 -2.19 -0.57 -5.51
CA ALA A 56 -1.98 -1.53 -6.59
C ALA A 56 -2.95 -2.71 -6.51
N SER A 57 -3.16 -3.32 -7.65
CA SER A 57 -3.66 -4.69 -7.79
C SER A 57 -2.66 -5.49 -8.63
N GLY A 58 -2.52 -6.76 -8.33
CA GLY A 58 -1.52 -7.58 -9.03
C GLY A 58 -1.57 -9.04 -8.68
N ILE A 59 -0.57 -9.75 -9.14
CA ILE A 59 -0.41 -11.19 -8.96
C ILE A 59 0.83 -11.44 -8.10
N VAL A 60 0.68 -12.27 -7.08
CA VAL A 60 1.80 -12.71 -6.25
C VAL A 60 2.82 -13.44 -7.12
N TRP A 61 4.01 -12.88 -7.25
CA TRP A 61 5.10 -13.41 -8.06
C TRP A 61 6.09 -14.25 -7.25
N LYS A 62 6.39 -13.81 -6.03
CA LYS A 62 7.28 -14.50 -5.10
C LYS A 62 6.86 -14.20 -3.66
N VAL A 63 7.04 -15.15 -2.77
CA VAL A 63 6.75 -15.01 -1.34
C VAL A 63 8.02 -15.21 -0.52
N GLY A 64 8.13 -14.47 0.58
CA GLY A 64 9.19 -14.65 1.57
C GLY A 64 9.06 -15.97 2.32
N SER A 65 10.16 -16.43 2.89
CA SER A 65 10.26 -17.75 3.50
C SER A 65 9.33 -17.99 4.70
N ALA A 66 8.89 -16.94 5.38
CA ALA A 66 7.98 -17.00 6.52
C ALA A 66 6.52 -16.68 6.17
N VAL A 67 6.23 -16.34 4.92
CA VAL A 67 4.85 -16.04 4.46
C VAL A 67 4.07 -17.34 4.34
N LYS A 68 2.93 -17.42 5.06
CA LYS A 68 2.02 -18.59 5.05
C LYS A 68 0.68 -18.32 4.38
N ARG A 69 0.28 -17.05 4.32
CA ARG A 69 -1.06 -16.64 3.88
C ARG A 69 -1.21 -16.61 2.36
N TRP A 70 -0.11 -16.39 1.65
CA TRP A 70 -0.09 -16.16 0.21
C TRP A 70 0.77 -17.18 -0.52
N LYS A 71 0.41 -17.45 -1.77
CA LYS A 71 1.17 -18.30 -2.69
C LYS A 71 1.31 -17.61 -4.05
N VAL A 72 2.29 -18.02 -4.82
CA VAL A 72 2.49 -17.56 -6.20
C VAL A 72 1.23 -17.83 -7.03
N GLY A 73 0.80 -16.82 -7.78
CA GLY A 73 -0.39 -16.84 -8.61
C GLY A 73 -1.65 -16.27 -7.94
N ASP A 74 -1.63 -15.98 -6.64
CA ASP A 74 -2.77 -15.34 -5.98
C ASP A 74 -2.99 -13.92 -6.52
N GLU A 75 -4.25 -13.57 -6.81
CA GLU A 75 -4.67 -12.23 -7.20
C GLU A 75 -4.93 -11.37 -5.96
N VAL A 76 -4.26 -10.22 -5.88
CA VAL A 76 -4.26 -9.39 -4.68
C VAL A 76 -4.49 -7.91 -4.98
N VAL A 77 -4.99 -7.19 -3.97
CA VAL A 77 -4.93 -5.74 -3.85
C VAL A 77 -4.07 -5.37 -2.66
N LEU A 78 -3.41 -4.23 -2.73
CA LEU A 78 -2.48 -3.79 -1.70
C LEU A 78 -3.09 -2.65 -0.86
N HIS A 79 -2.97 -2.79 0.45
CA HIS A 79 -3.28 -1.72 1.39
C HIS A 79 -2.09 -0.76 1.51
N CYS A 80 -2.36 0.54 1.55
CA CYS A 80 -1.32 1.56 1.52
C CYS A 80 -0.49 1.67 2.81
N ASN A 81 -0.95 1.14 3.94
CA ASN A 81 -0.24 1.27 5.21
C ASN A 81 0.62 0.05 5.51
N GLN A 82 1.86 0.32 5.88
CA GLN A 82 2.75 -0.64 6.53
C GLN A 82 2.67 -0.49 8.04
N SER A 83 2.87 -1.58 8.76
CA SER A 83 2.90 -1.62 10.23
C SER A 83 3.83 -2.74 10.71
N CYS A 84 4.24 -2.74 11.98
CA CYS A 84 5.17 -3.77 12.47
C CYS A 84 4.54 -5.18 12.56
N GLY A 85 3.21 -5.29 12.67
CA GLY A 85 2.50 -6.57 12.77
C GLY A 85 2.53 -7.25 14.15
N GLU A 86 3.28 -6.73 15.13
CA GLU A 86 3.55 -7.42 16.42
C GLU A 86 3.21 -6.59 17.66
N CYS A 87 3.08 -5.27 17.56
CA CYS A 87 2.71 -4.43 18.70
C CYS A 87 1.21 -4.58 19.07
N PRO A 88 0.78 -4.11 20.27
CA PRO A 88 -0.63 -4.17 20.68
C PRO A 88 -1.56 -3.51 19.67
N SER A 89 -1.19 -2.36 19.10
CA SER A 89 -1.99 -1.68 18.08
C SER A 89 -2.19 -2.52 16.81
N CYS A 90 -1.19 -3.33 16.42
CA CYS A 90 -1.32 -4.25 15.29
C CYS A 90 -2.12 -5.51 15.63
N ASN A 91 -2.13 -5.92 16.91
CA ASN A 91 -2.73 -7.17 17.39
C ASN A 91 -3.98 -6.90 18.25
N GLY A 92 -5.03 -6.38 17.64
CA GLY A 92 -6.34 -6.26 18.27
C GLY A 92 -6.84 -4.86 18.54
N GLU A 93 -5.99 -3.82 18.34
CA GLU A 93 -6.40 -2.43 18.43
C GLU A 93 -6.51 -1.80 17.03
N ASP A 94 -5.75 -0.75 16.79
CA ASP A 94 -5.76 0.03 15.56
C ASP A 94 -4.35 0.11 14.96
N PRO A 95 -4.06 -0.62 13.87
CA PRO A 95 -2.73 -0.62 13.23
C PRO A 95 -2.24 0.76 12.79
N LEU A 96 -3.14 1.75 12.61
CA LEU A 96 -2.73 3.13 12.35
C LEU A 96 -2.09 3.82 13.56
N ALA A 97 -2.30 3.31 14.77
CA ALA A 97 -1.62 3.77 15.98
C ALA A 97 -0.26 3.07 16.20
N CYS A 98 0.16 2.22 15.28
CA CYS A 98 1.48 1.58 15.33
C CYS A 98 2.59 2.64 15.22
N GLY A 99 3.55 2.62 16.15
CA GLY A 99 4.68 3.57 16.15
C GLY A 99 5.62 3.41 14.93
N TYR A 100 5.52 2.31 14.20
CA TYR A 100 6.26 2.03 12.96
C TYR A 100 5.40 2.15 11.71
N GLN A 101 4.20 2.73 11.82
CA GLN A 101 3.31 2.91 10.68
C GLN A 101 3.97 3.82 9.63
N LYS A 102 3.87 3.42 8.35
CA LYS A 102 4.33 4.20 7.20
C LYS A 102 3.33 4.08 6.05
N ILE A 103 3.20 5.13 5.27
CA ILE A 103 2.46 5.08 4.01
C ILE A 103 3.39 4.55 2.92
N TRP A 104 3.06 3.37 2.42
CA TRP A 104 3.80 2.69 1.37
C TRP A 104 3.83 3.51 0.07
N GLY A 105 5.01 3.61 -0.55
CA GLY A 105 5.22 4.40 -1.76
C GLY A 105 5.16 5.91 -1.59
N TYR A 106 4.92 6.39 -0.36
CA TYR A 106 5.03 7.79 0.03
C TYR A 106 6.14 7.98 1.07
N GLU A 107 6.06 7.30 2.21
CA GLU A 107 7.08 7.31 3.26
C GLU A 107 8.10 6.18 3.13
N THR A 108 7.89 5.30 2.15
CA THR A 108 8.82 4.23 1.79
C THR A 108 9.28 4.41 0.35
N ASN A 109 10.45 3.86 0.01
CA ASN A 109 11.05 4.06 -1.31
C ASN A 109 10.50 3.16 -2.40
N TRP A 110 9.79 2.10 -2.03
CA TRP A 110 9.27 1.10 -2.95
C TRP A 110 7.74 1.17 -3.01
N GLY A 111 7.21 1.75 -4.07
CA GLY A 111 5.77 1.88 -4.32
C GLY A 111 5.33 1.13 -5.56
N SER A 112 4.09 1.39 -6.00
CA SER A 112 3.41 0.64 -7.05
C SER A 112 3.70 1.08 -8.48
N PHE A 113 4.35 2.22 -8.71
CA PHE A 113 4.62 2.69 -10.08
C PHE A 113 5.85 2.00 -10.67
N ALA A 114 5.85 0.67 -10.65
CA ALA A 114 6.87 -0.21 -11.20
C ALA A 114 6.23 -1.52 -11.70
N GLN A 115 6.97 -2.28 -12.49
CA GLN A 115 6.51 -3.60 -12.94
C GLN A 115 6.33 -4.57 -11.76
N PHE A 116 7.22 -4.50 -10.78
CA PHE A 116 7.16 -5.28 -9.55
C PHE A 116 7.22 -4.35 -8.35
N CYS A 117 6.48 -4.72 -7.31
CA CYS A 117 6.58 -4.05 -6.02
C CYS A 117 6.69 -5.07 -4.88
N VAL A 118 7.34 -4.66 -3.79
CA VAL A 118 7.42 -5.43 -2.55
C VAL A 118 6.48 -4.82 -1.53
N ALA A 119 5.70 -5.67 -0.88
CA ALA A 119 4.81 -5.29 0.21
C ALA A 119 4.88 -6.33 1.34
N GLN A 120 4.57 -5.89 2.55
CA GLN A 120 4.41 -6.81 3.68
C GLN A 120 3.23 -7.75 3.41
N SER A 121 3.33 -9.02 3.77
CA SER A 121 2.26 -10.01 3.56
C SER A 121 0.91 -9.61 4.15
N GLN A 122 0.92 -8.83 5.23
CA GLN A 122 -0.28 -8.30 5.89
C GLN A 122 -0.96 -7.14 5.15
N GLN A 123 -0.26 -6.47 4.23
CA GLN A 123 -0.85 -5.42 3.39
C GLN A 123 -1.72 -5.97 2.26
N LEU A 124 -1.59 -7.26 1.95
CA LEU A 124 -2.30 -7.85 0.85
C LEU A 124 -3.69 -8.32 1.28
N LEU A 125 -4.66 -8.07 0.39
CA LEU A 125 -6.03 -8.58 0.48
C LEU A 125 -6.36 -9.33 -0.81
N PRO A 126 -7.24 -10.36 -0.77
CA PRO A 126 -7.70 -11.01 -1.99
C PRO A 126 -8.37 -10.00 -2.92
N LYS A 127 -7.99 -9.99 -4.19
CA LYS A 127 -8.68 -9.16 -5.18
C LYS A 127 -10.12 -9.67 -5.35
N PRO A 128 -11.15 -8.80 -5.26
CA PRO A 128 -12.52 -9.20 -5.57
C PRO A 128 -12.63 -9.68 -7.02
N LYS A 129 -13.17 -10.89 -7.22
CA LYS A 129 -13.21 -11.55 -8.53
C LYS A 129 -14.00 -10.77 -9.60
N HIS A 130 -14.99 -9.98 -9.18
CA HIS A 130 -15.85 -9.19 -10.07
C HIS A 130 -15.24 -7.86 -10.50
N LEU A 131 -14.10 -7.46 -9.92
CA LEU A 131 -13.44 -6.21 -10.28
C LEU A 131 -12.33 -6.45 -11.30
N SER A 132 -12.20 -5.54 -12.26
CA SER A 132 -11.02 -5.45 -13.13
C SER A 132 -9.78 -5.09 -12.29
N TRP A 133 -8.58 -5.20 -12.87
CA TRP A 133 -7.35 -4.80 -12.21
C TRP A 133 -7.34 -3.30 -11.87
N GLU A 134 -7.79 -2.47 -12.80
CA GLU A 134 -7.85 -1.02 -12.64
C GLU A 134 -8.84 -0.62 -11.55
N ALA A 135 -10.03 -1.20 -11.55
CA ALA A 135 -11.03 -0.95 -10.51
C ALA A 135 -10.52 -1.40 -9.14
N ALA A 136 -9.88 -2.56 -9.07
CA ALA A 136 -9.30 -3.09 -7.84
C ALA A 136 -8.12 -2.22 -7.31
N ALA A 137 -7.30 -1.65 -8.20
CA ALA A 137 -6.21 -0.77 -7.82
C ALA A 137 -6.67 0.63 -7.37
N SER A 138 -7.89 1.04 -7.70
CA SER A 138 -8.32 2.44 -7.48
C SER A 138 -8.98 2.70 -6.13
N TYR A 139 -9.43 1.67 -5.41
CA TYR A 139 -10.19 1.88 -4.17
C TYR A 139 -9.38 1.78 -2.88
N GLY A 140 -8.17 1.26 -2.92
CA GLY A 140 -7.39 0.93 -1.72
C GLY A 140 -7.28 2.09 -0.74
N LEU A 141 -6.50 3.11 -1.06
CA LEU A 141 -6.28 4.24 -0.16
C LEU A 141 -7.55 5.04 0.08
N THR A 142 -8.28 5.38 -0.98
CA THR A 142 -9.41 6.33 -0.91
C THR A 142 -10.61 5.74 -0.18
N PHE A 143 -11.03 4.53 -0.52
CA PHE A 143 -12.21 3.90 0.08
C PHE A 143 -11.92 3.42 1.51
N PHE A 144 -10.73 2.89 1.80
CA PHE A 144 -10.38 2.55 3.18
C PHE A 144 -10.33 3.78 4.07
N THR A 145 -9.83 4.91 3.56
CA THR A 145 -9.85 6.18 4.28
C THR A 145 -11.28 6.64 4.52
N ALA A 146 -12.13 6.66 3.50
CA ALA A 146 -13.54 7.05 3.62
C ALA A 146 -14.29 6.14 4.61
N TYR A 147 -14.14 4.83 4.49
CA TYR A 147 -14.74 3.85 5.41
C TYR A 147 -14.33 4.12 6.86
N ARG A 148 -13.03 4.31 7.09
CA ARG A 148 -12.51 4.58 8.42
C ARG A 148 -13.05 5.90 8.99
N MET A 149 -13.10 6.95 8.17
CA MET A 149 -13.61 8.25 8.60
C MET A 149 -15.11 8.18 8.95
N LEU A 150 -15.90 7.64 8.05
CA LEU A 150 -17.36 7.67 8.17
C LEU A 150 -17.88 6.64 9.19
N LEU A 151 -17.45 5.39 9.06
CA LEU A 151 -17.95 4.33 9.94
C LEU A 151 -17.11 4.18 11.21
N GLY A 152 -15.78 4.15 11.06
CA GLY A 152 -14.91 3.90 12.21
C GLY A 152 -14.76 5.07 13.18
N ARG A 153 -14.87 6.32 12.71
CA ARG A 153 -14.65 7.52 13.53
C ARG A 153 -15.88 8.37 13.73
N ALA A 154 -16.66 8.63 12.68
CA ALA A 154 -17.87 9.42 12.76
C ALA A 154 -19.09 8.58 13.21
N ASN A 155 -18.97 7.25 13.24
CA ASN A 155 -20.07 6.33 13.59
C ASN A 155 -21.35 6.60 12.78
N MET A 156 -21.18 6.89 11.49
CA MET A 156 -22.26 7.21 10.56
C MET A 156 -23.29 6.09 10.52
N GLN A 157 -24.56 6.43 10.58
CA GLN A 157 -25.67 5.50 10.52
C GLN A 157 -26.47 5.66 9.21
N PRO A 158 -27.17 4.59 8.77
CA PRO A 158 -28.08 4.71 7.63
C PRO A 158 -29.10 5.82 7.85
N GLY A 159 -29.21 6.75 6.89
CA GLY A 159 -30.11 7.91 6.95
C GLY A 159 -29.43 9.22 7.40
N ASP A 160 -28.18 9.18 7.82
CA ASP A 160 -27.44 10.40 8.16
C ASP A 160 -27.17 11.26 6.92
N ASN A 161 -27.21 12.59 7.12
CA ASN A 161 -26.79 13.54 6.11
C ASN A 161 -25.28 13.80 6.23
N VAL A 162 -24.56 13.61 5.15
CA VAL A 162 -23.10 13.80 5.09
C VAL A 162 -22.77 14.98 4.21
N LEU A 163 -22.04 15.94 4.76
CA LEU A 163 -21.44 17.04 3.97
C LEU A 163 -20.02 16.60 3.54
N VAL A 164 -19.74 16.66 2.24
CA VAL A 164 -18.44 16.36 1.63
C VAL A 164 -17.83 17.62 1.03
#